data_c2be5efcad8c72edddae41506fe19e81
#
_entry.id   c2be5efcad8c72edddae41506fe19e81
#
_cell.length_a   1.000
_cell.length_b   1.000
_cell.length_c   1.000
_cell.angle_alpha   90.00
_cell.angle_beta   90.00
_cell.angle_gamma   90.00
#
_symmetry.space_group_name_H-M   'P 1'
#
loop_
_entity.id
_entity.type
_entity.pdbx_description
1 polymer ?
#
loop_
_entity_poly.entity_id
_entity_poly.type
_entity_poly.pdbx_seq_one_letter_code
_entity_poly.pdbx_strand_id
1 'polypeptide(L)'
;SYAVEPPEGKGSVQVDGEHLIPFTKDLFRSLLRIGFRNIHFFIHHQSENFVQGMPTDLAFKTAARQAIFEFLEKERGEGWWGSNEMSSYYADHERGANPFNWVQGHPLMDAEIIGQYPFDHAAKGETSLMMELCPESVDMDYLSTEKWYLESATEASRELGARGVELILERMRQILR
;
A
#
# COMPACT_ATOMS: atom_id res chain seq x y z
N SER A 1 6.65 6.69 -8.32
CA SER A 1 6.90 5.28 -8.11
C SER A 1 8.36 4.99 -8.34
N TYR A 2 8.84 4.00 -7.67
CA TYR A 2 10.22 3.55 -7.84
C TYR A 2 10.16 2.29 -8.68
N ALA A 3 10.20 2.46 -10.00
CA ALA A 3 10.27 1.33 -10.89
C ALA A 3 11.62 0.62 -10.71
N VAL A 4 11.62 -0.69 -10.77
CA VAL A 4 12.84 -1.51 -10.82
C VAL A 4 13.58 -1.26 -12.14
N GLU A 5 12.84 -0.90 -13.16
CA GLU A 5 13.32 -0.52 -14.49
C GLU A 5 13.76 0.95 -14.52
N PRO A 6 14.81 1.29 -15.27
CA PRO A 6 15.14 2.68 -15.55
C PRO A 6 13.96 3.42 -16.19
N PRO A 7 13.85 4.75 -16.03
CA PRO A 7 12.78 5.55 -16.64
C PRO A 7 12.67 5.39 -18.16
N GLU A 8 13.74 5.01 -18.84
CA GLU A 8 13.79 4.71 -20.26
C GLU A 8 13.20 3.34 -20.61
N GLY A 9 12.89 2.50 -19.61
CA GLY A 9 12.25 1.20 -19.80
C GLY A 9 10.85 1.35 -20.38
N LYS A 10 10.55 0.59 -21.43
CA LYS A 10 9.21 0.57 -22.02
C LYS A 10 8.20 0.03 -21.01
N GLY A 11 7.10 0.74 -20.81
CA GLY A 11 6.03 0.32 -19.91
C GLY A 11 6.17 0.84 -18.46
N SER A 12 7.24 1.53 -18.10
CA SER A 12 7.40 2.13 -16.78
C SER A 12 6.80 3.53 -16.72
N VAL A 13 5.97 3.77 -15.73
CA VAL A 13 5.46 5.10 -15.40
C VAL A 13 6.05 5.52 -14.05
N GLN A 14 6.97 6.47 -14.10
CA GLN A 14 7.60 7.00 -12.90
C GLN A 14 6.81 8.20 -12.37
N VAL A 15 6.58 8.21 -11.05
CA VAL A 15 6.03 9.34 -10.33
C VAL A 15 6.97 9.67 -9.17
N ASP A 16 7.44 10.91 -9.13
CA ASP A 16 8.31 11.35 -8.05
C ASP A 16 7.56 11.44 -6.72
N GLY A 17 8.26 11.12 -5.63
CA GLY A 17 7.68 11.19 -4.28
C GLY A 17 7.15 12.57 -3.92
N GLU A 18 7.78 13.63 -4.47
CA GLU A 18 7.34 15.02 -4.31
C GLU A 18 5.92 15.27 -4.86
N HIS A 19 5.50 14.51 -5.87
CA HIS A 19 4.16 14.59 -6.42
C HIS A 19 3.20 13.59 -5.74
N LEU A 20 3.71 12.43 -5.36
CA LEU A 20 2.89 11.37 -4.75
C LEU A 20 2.42 11.75 -3.35
N ILE A 21 3.29 12.35 -2.52
CA ILE A 21 2.95 12.75 -1.15
C ILE A 21 1.81 13.78 -1.13
N PRO A 22 1.86 14.92 -1.85
CA PRO A 22 0.77 15.89 -1.86
C PRO A 22 -0.54 15.29 -2.37
N PHE A 23 -0.50 14.51 -3.46
CA PHE A 23 -1.69 13.88 -4.02
C PHE A 23 -2.36 12.94 -3.00
N THR A 24 -1.57 12.06 -2.38
CA THR A 24 -2.07 11.10 -1.38
C THR A 24 -2.57 11.82 -0.12
N LYS A 25 -1.90 12.89 0.30
CA LYS A 25 -2.34 13.74 1.41
C LYS A 25 -3.71 14.36 1.14
N ASP A 26 -3.94 14.88 -0.06
CA ASP A 26 -5.22 15.46 -0.45
C ASP A 26 -6.33 14.41 -0.45
N LEU A 27 -6.05 13.19 -0.87
CA LEU A 27 -6.98 12.07 -0.79
C LEU A 27 -7.37 11.77 0.67
N PHE A 28 -6.38 11.56 1.55
CA PHE A 28 -6.64 11.28 2.97
C PHE A 28 -7.35 12.44 3.67
N ARG A 29 -6.95 13.69 3.38
CA ARG A 29 -7.63 14.88 3.90
C ARG A 29 -9.11 14.90 3.49
N SER A 30 -9.41 14.55 2.26
CA SER A 30 -10.79 14.48 1.77
C SER A 30 -11.60 13.41 2.51
N LEU A 31 -11.04 12.23 2.71
CA LEU A 31 -11.69 11.15 3.45
C LEU A 31 -11.92 11.54 4.93
N LEU A 32 -10.95 12.16 5.58
CA LEU A 32 -11.08 12.65 6.95
C LEU A 32 -12.18 13.71 7.08
N ARG A 33 -12.31 14.61 6.09
CA ARG A 33 -13.36 15.65 6.05
C ARG A 33 -14.75 15.07 5.86
N ILE A 34 -14.88 13.98 5.10
CA ILE A 34 -16.14 13.22 4.95
C ILE A 34 -16.56 12.60 6.28
N GLY A 35 -15.59 12.29 7.15
CA GLY A 35 -15.85 11.71 8.48
C GLY A 35 -15.25 10.34 8.70
N PHE A 36 -14.53 9.77 7.73
CA PHE A 36 -13.87 8.48 7.91
C PHE A 36 -12.76 8.57 8.97
N ARG A 37 -12.69 7.56 9.86
CA ARG A 37 -11.69 7.42 10.93
C ARG A 37 -11.07 6.01 10.97
N ASN A 38 -11.43 5.17 10.04
CA ASN A 38 -10.88 3.85 9.83
C ASN A 38 -10.59 3.69 8.33
N ILE A 39 -9.41 4.15 7.92
CA ILE A 39 -8.97 4.20 6.52
C ILE A 39 -7.78 3.26 6.40
N HIS A 40 -7.88 2.28 5.50
CA HIS A 40 -6.81 1.34 5.24
C HIS A 40 -6.31 1.50 3.81
N PHE A 41 -4.99 1.46 3.63
CA PHE A 41 -4.37 1.35 2.32
C PHE A 41 -3.43 0.14 2.28
N PHE A 42 -3.31 -0.45 1.11
CA PHE A 42 -2.49 -1.64 0.89
C PHE A 42 -1.43 -1.33 -0.17
N ILE A 43 -0.20 -1.74 0.08
CA ILE A 43 0.93 -1.58 -0.85
C ILE A 43 1.41 -2.97 -1.24
N HIS A 44 1.44 -3.23 -2.54
CA HIS A 44 2.02 -4.47 -3.07
C HIS A 44 3.51 -4.30 -3.39
N HIS A 45 3.86 -3.21 -4.06
CA HIS A 45 5.22 -2.96 -4.53
C HIS A 45 6.23 -2.87 -3.39
N GLN A 46 7.26 -3.74 -3.40
CA GLN A 46 8.35 -3.78 -2.41
C GLN A 46 7.86 -3.85 -0.95
N SER A 47 6.75 -4.54 -0.72
CA SER A 47 6.12 -4.59 0.60
C SER A 47 6.84 -5.51 1.60
N GLU A 48 7.83 -6.27 1.20
CA GLU A 48 8.66 -7.13 2.05
C GLU A 48 9.41 -6.35 3.16
N ASN A 49 9.72 -5.09 2.92
CA ASN A 49 10.36 -4.19 3.89
C ASN A 49 9.40 -3.16 4.52
N PHE A 50 8.12 -3.45 4.56
CA PHE A 50 7.09 -2.51 4.94
C PHE A 50 7.29 -1.89 6.33
N VAL A 51 7.89 -2.60 7.27
CA VAL A 51 8.14 -2.12 8.64
C VAL A 51 9.15 -0.97 8.63
N GLN A 52 10.31 -1.17 8.01
CA GLN A 52 11.35 -0.14 7.87
C GLN A 52 10.92 0.95 6.89
N GLY A 53 10.15 0.58 5.89
CA GLY A 53 9.63 1.44 4.87
C GLY A 53 10.46 1.42 3.58
N MET A 54 9.74 1.34 2.49
CA MET A 54 10.25 1.56 1.14
C MET A 54 9.67 2.88 0.60
N PRO A 55 10.26 3.46 -0.45
CA PRO A 55 9.87 4.80 -0.89
C PRO A 55 8.36 5.00 -1.09
N THR A 56 7.66 4.03 -1.67
CA THR A 56 6.21 4.14 -1.91
C THR A 56 5.44 4.14 -0.59
N ASP A 57 5.68 3.18 0.30
CA ASP A 57 4.95 3.10 1.56
C ASP A 57 5.29 4.26 2.50
N LEU A 58 6.54 4.74 2.50
CA LEU A 58 6.94 5.94 3.23
C LEU A 58 6.21 7.19 2.74
N ALA A 59 6.01 7.33 1.43
CA ALA A 59 5.24 8.44 0.87
C ALA A 59 3.80 8.42 1.39
N PHE A 60 3.14 7.26 1.34
CA PHE A 60 1.77 7.09 1.87
C PHE A 60 1.70 7.30 3.38
N LYS A 61 2.62 6.73 4.15
CA LYS A 61 2.71 6.91 5.61
C LYS A 61 2.91 8.38 5.97
N THR A 62 3.82 9.08 5.27
CA THR A 62 4.06 10.52 5.46
C THR A 62 2.81 11.33 5.16
N ALA A 63 2.17 11.09 4.01
CA ALA A 63 0.93 11.76 3.62
C ALA A 63 -0.19 11.55 4.66
N ALA A 64 -0.34 10.33 5.16
CA ALA A 64 -1.33 9.99 6.18
C ALA A 64 -1.09 10.78 7.49
N ARG A 65 0.15 10.80 7.98
CA ARG A 65 0.50 11.52 9.22
C ARG A 65 0.29 13.02 9.07
N GLN A 66 0.71 13.61 7.96
CA GLN A 66 0.50 15.03 7.68
C GLN A 66 -0.99 15.38 7.58
N ALA A 67 -1.79 14.58 6.87
CA ALA A 67 -3.23 14.80 6.73
C ALA A 67 -3.95 14.76 8.09
N ILE A 68 -3.60 13.80 8.95
CA ILE A 68 -4.18 13.67 10.29
C ILE A 68 -3.77 14.85 11.17
N PHE A 69 -2.48 15.22 11.16
CA PHE A 69 -1.99 16.33 11.97
C PHE A 69 -2.67 17.64 11.58
N GLU A 70 -2.70 17.97 10.30
CA GLU A 70 -3.36 19.18 9.79
C GLU A 70 -4.89 19.16 10.11
N PHE A 71 -5.52 18.00 10.04
CA PHE A 71 -6.92 17.86 10.40
C PHE A 71 -7.17 18.15 11.89
N LEU A 72 -6.35 17.54 12.77
CA LEU A 72 -6.46 17.73 14.21
C LEU A 72 -6.17 19.17 14.63
N GLU A 73 -5.14 19.80 14.04
CA GLU A 73 -4.78 21.18 14.32
C GLU A 73 -5.91 22.14 13.91
N LYS A 74 -6.54 21.88 12.76
CA LYS A 74 -7.68 22.67 12.30
C LYS A 74 -8.91 22.52 13.21
N GLU A 75 -9.20 21.31 13.70
CA GLU A 75 -10.39 21.02 14.51
C GLU A 75 -10.21 21.41 15.98
N ARG A 76 -8.98 21.36 16.51
CA ARG A 76 -8.67 21.52 17.92
C ARG A 76 -7.83 22.76 18.26
N GLY A 77 -7.34 23.47 17.24
CA GLY A 77 -6.46 24.63 17.38
C GLY A 77 -4.98 24.27 17.49
N GLU A 78 -4.12 25.25 17.29
CA GLU A 78 -2.68 25.10 17.43
C GLU A 78 -2.31 24.71 18.86
N GLY A 79 -1.37 23.77 18.99
CA GLY A 79 -0.92 23.29 20.31
C GLY A 79 -1.95 22.44 21.06
N TRP A 80 -2.99 21.93 20.40
CA TRP A 80 -4.08 21.13 20.97
C TRP A 80 -3.59 20.00 21.88
N TRP A 81 -2.46 19.38 21.54
CA TRP A 81 -1.88 18.26 22.29
C TRP A 81 -1.36 18.65 23.69
N GLY A 82 -1.11 19.92 23.93
CA GLY A 82 -0.66 20.45 25.23
C GLY A 82 -1.75 21.12 26.06
N SER A 83 -3.00 21.16 25.57
CA SER A 83 -4.11 21.78 26.32
C SER A 83 -4.64 20.89 27.42
N ASN A 84 -5.18 21.50 28.49
CA ASN A 84 -5.81 20.75 29.59
C ASN A 84 -6.99 19.88 29.14
N GLU A 85 -7.68 20.29 28.07
CA GLU A 85 -8.79 19.54 27.48
C GLU A 85 -8.33 18.24 26.83
N MET A 86 -7.03 18.12 26.54
CA MET A 86 -6.39 16.93 25.97
C MET A 86 -5.70 16.05 27.01
N SER A 87 -6.01 16.21 28.30
CA SER A 87 -5.42 15.42 29.39
C SER A 87 -5.60 13.90 29.20
N SER A 88 -6.64 13.46 28.48
CA SER A 88 -6.88 12.06 28.14
C SER A 88 -6.06 11.58 26.92
N TYR A 89 -5.40 12.47 26.18
CA TYR A 89 -4.72 12.14 24.93
C TYR A 89 -3.75 10.96 25.06
N TYR A 90 -2.89 10.97 26.07
CA TYR A 90 -1.93 9.89 26.28
C TYR A 90 -2.61 8.60 26.75
N ALA A 91 -3.61 8.71 27.63
CA ALA A 91 -4.39 7.55 28.04
C ALA A 91 -5.20 6.94 26.89
N ASP A 92 -5.70 7.76 25.98
CA ASP A 92 -6.36 7.31 24.75
C ASP A 92 -5.38 6.59 23.82
N HIS A 93 -4.14 7.09 23.70
CA HIS A 93 -3.06 6.41 22.99
C HIS A 93 -2.77 5.02 23.55
N GLU A 94 -2.63 4.90 24.86
CA GLU A 94 -2.39 3.62 25.54
C GLU A 94 -3.54 2.63 25.33
N ARG A 95 -4.77 3.10 25.19
CA ARG A 95 -5.94 2.28 24.87
C ARG A 95 -6.11 2.01 23.38
N GLY A 96 -5.18 2.44 22.52
CA GLY A 96 -5.24 2.27 21.07
C GLY A 96 -6.15 3.26 20.34
N ALA A 97 -6.79 4.20 21.05
CA ALA A 97 -7.61 5.27 20.43
C ALA A 97 -6.77 6.43 19.89
N ASN A 98 -5.64 6.11 19.29
CA ASN A 98 -4.71 7.08 18.72
C ASN A 98 -5.24 7.61 17.38
N PRO A 99 -5.47 8.94 17.23
CA PRO A 99 -5.91 9.51 15.96
C PRO A 99 -4.97 9.20 14.78
N PHE A 100 -3.68 8.99 15.03
CA PHE A 100 -2.73 8.59 14.00
C PHE A 100 -2.94 7.17 13.48
N ASN A 101 -3.83 6.40 14.10
CA ASN A 101 -4.31 5.11 13.59
C ASN A 101 -5.56 5.24 12.70
N TRP A 102 -6.09 6.45 12.48
CA TRP A 102 -7.22 6.64 11.55
C TRP A 102 -6.88 6.30 10.11
N VAL A 103 -5.60 6.37 9.74
CA VAL A 103 -5.11 5.92 8.44
C VAL A 103 -3.99 4.92 8.68
N GLN A 104 -4.22 3.69 8.26
CA GLN A 104 -3.30 2.57 8.47
C GLN A 104 -2.86 1.98 7.14
N GLY A 105 -1.56 1.70 7.04
CA GLY A 105 -0.97 1.07 5.87
C GLY A 105 -0.62 -0.39 6.15
N HIS A 106 -0.80 -1.22 5.14
CA HIS A 106 -0.52 -2.65 5.21
C HIS A 106 0.23 -3.12 3.97
N PRO A 107 1.14 -4.08 4.09
CA PRO A 107 1.60 -4.81 2.92
C PRO A 107 0.43 -5.62 2.37
N LEU A 108 0.27 -5.64 1.05
CA LEU A 108 -0.76 -6.46 0.41
C LEU A 108 -0.52 -7.94 0.68
N MET A 109 0.75 -8.35 0.60
CA MET A 109 1.23 -9.68 0.99
C MET A 109 2.18 -9.54 2.17
N ASP A 110 1.89 -10.24 3.26
CA ASP A 110 2.79 -10.36 4.41
C ASP A 110 3.67 -11.62 4.30
N ALA A 111 4.50 -11.83 5.31
CA ALA A 111 5.40 -12.99 5.34
C ALA A 111 4.67 -14.34 5.28
N GLU A 112 3.44 -14.41 5.79
CA GLU A 112 2.62 -15.63 5.74
C GLU A 112 2.15 -15.93 4.31
N ILE A 113 1.68 -14.90 3.59
CA ILE A 113 1.28 -15.05 2.19
C ILE A 113 2.50 -15.32 1.32
N ILE A 114 3.60 -14.59 1.50
CA ILE A 114 4.86 -14.77 0.76
C ILE A 114 5.40 -16.19 0.92
N GLY A 115 5.19 -16.81 2.08
CA GLY A 115 5.53 -18.21 2.31
C GLY A 115 4.70 -19.23 1.54
N GLN A 116 3.54 -18.82 0.99
CA GLN A 116 2.59 -19.69 0.29
C GLN A 116 2.39 -19.31 -1.18
N TYR A 117 2.78 -18.11 -1.58
CA TYR A 117 2.56 -17.54 -2.90
C TYR A 117 3.81 -16.82 -3.40
N PRO A 118 4.19 -16.96 -4.69
CA PRO A 118 5.34 -16.26 -5.23
C PRO A 118 5.20 -14.74 -5.09
N PHE A 119 6.18 -14.11 -4.45
CA PHE A 119 6.33 -12.66 -4.40
C PHE A 119 7.49 -12.29 -5.31
N ASP A 120 7.18 -11.75 -6.48
CA ASP A 120 8.14 -11.52 -7.55
C ASP A 120 7.89 -10.17 -8.26
N HIS A 121 8.61 -9.91 -9.32
CA HIS A 121 8.46 -8.72 -10.14
C HIS A 121 8.10 -9.11 -11.56
N ALA A 122 6.83 -8.92 -11.93
CA ALA A 122 6.27 -9.24 -13.25
C ALA A 122 6.55 -10.70 -13.71
N ALA A 123 6.84 -11.59 -12.78
CA ALA A 123 7.16 -12.98 -13.04
C ALA A 123 5.94 -13.88 -12.79
N LYS A 124 6.16 -15.10 -12.31
CA LYS A 124 5.11 -16.11 -12.12
C LYS A 124 3.94 -15.62 -11.25
N GLY A 125 4.25 -14.99 -10.11
CA GLY A 125 3.23 -14.56 -9.14
C GLY A 125 2.41 -13.38 -9.65
N GLU A 126 3.05 -12.27 -9.98
CA GLU A 126 2.35 -11.07 -10.44
C GLU A 126 1.62 -11.29 -11.76
N THR A 127 2.22 -11.99 -12.72
CA THR A 127 1.56 -12.33 -13.98
C THR A 127 0.33 -13.21 -13.75
N SER A 128 0.41 -14.18 -12.83
CA SER A 128 -0.73 -15.03 -12.47
C SER A 128 -1.88 -14.22 -11.86
N LEU A 129 -1.58 -13.27 -10.96
CA LEU A 129 -2.60 -12.36 -10.41
C LEU A 129 -3.29 -11.56 -11.52
N MET A 130 -2.52 -11.03 -12.47
CA MET A 130 -3.08 -10.29 -13.59
C MET A 130 -3.93 -11.17 -14.50
N MET A 131 -3.53 -12.41 -14.76
CA MET A 131 -4.34 -13.38 -15.51
C MET A 131 -5.71 -13.65 -14.87
N GLU A 132 -5.80 -13.60 -13.54
CA GLU A 132 -7.07 -13.79 -12.83
C GLU A 132 -7.87 -12.49 -12.74
N LEU A 133 -7.23 -11.36 -12.42
CA LEU A 133 -7.92 -10.10 -12.11
C LEU A 133 -8.23 -9.26 -13.35
N CYS A 134 -7.37 -9.31 -14.36
CA CYS A 134 -7.45 -8.47 -15.56
C CYS A 134 -6.84 -9.20 -16.77
N PRO A 135 -7.42 -10.36 -17.17
CA PRO A 135 -6.84 -11.24 -18.19
C PRO A 135 -6.63 -10.55 -19.54
N GLU A 136 -7.44 -9.55 -19.89
CA GLU A 136 -7.33 -8.76 -21.09
C GLU A 136 -6.06 -7.89 -21.15
N SER A 137 -5.38 -7.70 -20.03
CA SER A 137 -4.11 -6.95 -19.96
C SER A 137 -2.87 -7.83 -20.06
N VAL A 138 -3.04 -9.15 -20.12
CA VAL A 138 -1.93 -10.11 -20.20
C VAL A 138 -1.86 -10.73 -21.59
N ASP A 139 -0.76 -10.47 -22.27
CA ASP A 139 -0.45 -11.09 -23.56
C ASP A 139 0.90 -11.81 -23.49
N MET A 140 0.83 -13.13 -23.37
CA MET A 140 2.02 -13.97 -23.24
C MET A 140 2.85 -14.09 -24.53
N ASP A 141 2.32 -13.69 -25.69
CA ASP A 141 3.06 -13.68 -26.93
C ASP A 141 4.16 -12.59 -26.94
N TYR A 142 4.02 -11.59 -26.07
CA TYR A 142 5.03 -10.55 -25.85
C TYR A 142 6.00 -10.84 -24.70
N LEU A 143 5.90 -12.01 -24.08
CA LEU A 143 6.81 -12.37 -22.99
C LEU A 143 8.27 -12.42 -23.51
N SER A 144 9.15 -11.64 -22.87
CA SER A 144 10.59 -11.73 -23.07
C SER A 144 11.24 -12.33 -21.84
N THR A 145 11.99 -13.40 -22.02
CA THR A 145 12.78 -14.04 -20.95
C THR A 145 14.23 -13.55 -20.90
N GLU A 146 14.57 -12.48 -21.66
CA GLU A 146 15.91 -11.90 -21.65
C GLU A 146 16.31 -11.32 -20.29
N LYS A 147 15.31 -10.95 -19.48
CA LYS A 147 15.54 -10.42 -18.14
C LYS A 147 15.33 -11.52 -17.11
N TRP A 148 16.33 -11.71 -16.27
CA TRP A 148 16.38 -12.78 -15.27
C TRP A 148 15.12 -12.82 -14.37
N TYR A 149 14.52 -11.68 -14.03
CA TYR A 149 13.34 -11.60 -13.17
C TYR A 149 12.03 -12.00 -13.88
N LEU A 150 12.03 -12.12 -15.21
CA LEU A 150 10.89 -12.59 -15.99
C LEU A 150 10.93 -14.10 -16.30
N GLU A 151 12.03 -14.77 -15.99
CA GLU A 151 12.26 -16.18 -16.36
C GLU A 151 11.11 -17.09 -15.92
N SER A 152 10.61 -16.91 -14.70
CA SER A 152 9.51 -17.73 -14.18
C SER A 152 8.11 -17.31 -14.64
N ALA A 153 7.97 -16.23 -15.40
CA ALA A 153 6.67 -15.80 -15.94
C ALA A 153 6.04 -16.83 -16.91
N THR A 154 6.87 -17.68 -17.54
CA THR A 154 6.41 -18.80 -18.36
C THR A 154 5.58 -19.83 -17.58
N GLU A 155 5.72 -19.87 -16.26
CA GLU A 155 4.98 -20.75 -15.36
C GLU A 155 3.72 -20.10 -14.77
N ALA A 156 3.41 -18.87 -15.18
CA ALA A 156 2.21 -18.19 -14.71
C ALA A 156 0.94 -18.92 -15.16
N SER A 157 -0.05 -18.93 -14.28
CA SER A 157 -1.35 -19.51 -14.59
C SER A 157 -2.48 -18.80 -13.86
N ARG A 158 -3.68 -18.88 -14.44
CA ARG A 158 -4.88 -18.35 -13.85
C ARG A 158 -5.22 -19.02 -12.51
N GLU A 159 -5.01 -20.34 -12.42
CA GLU A 159 -5.26 -21.12 -11.19
C GLU A 159 -4.36 -20.63 -10.04
N LEU A 160 -3.08 -20.37 -10.33
CA LEU A 160 -2.18 -19.77 -9.36
C LEU A 160 -2.64 -18.37 -8.97
N GLY A 161 -3.06 -17.56 -9.94
CA GLY A 161 -3.62 -16.23 -9.71
C GLY A 161 -4.84 -16.26 -8.78
N ALA A 162 -5.80 -17.15 -9.02
CA ALA A 162 -6.97 -17.34 -8.17
C ALA A 162 -6.59 -17.68 -6.73
N ARG A 163 -5.57 -18.53 -6.54
CA ARG A 163 -5.05 -18.84 -5.21
C ARG A 163 -4.45 -17.60 -4.53
N GLY A 164 -3.69 -16.79 -5.25
CA GLY A 164 -3.13 -15.54 -4.74
C GLY A 164 -4.20 -14.54 -4.32
N VAL A 165 -5.23 -14.37 -5.14
CA VAL A 165 -6.39 -13.51 -4.84
C VAL A 165 -7.11 -13.97 -3.57
N GLU A 166 -7.34 -15.28 -3.41
CA GLU A 166 -7.98 -15.85 -2.22
C GLU A 166 -7.20 -15.49 -0.93
N LEU A 167 -5.88 -15.71 -0.93
CA LEU A 167 -5.01 -15.39 0.20
C LEU A 167 -5.05 -13.90 0.55
N ILE A 168 -4.94 -13.03 -0.46
CA ILE A 168 -4.98 -11.58 -0.29
C ILE A 168 -6.33 -11.14 0.29
N LEU A 169 -7.44 -11.62 -0.27
CA LEU A 169 -8.78 -11.25 0.19
C LEU A 169 -9.05 -11.73 1.62
N GLU A 170 -8.59 -12.92 1.98
CA GLU A 170 -8.74 -13.41 3.36
C GLU A 170 -7.98 -12.53 4.35
N ARG A 171 -6.74 -12.16 4.02
CA ARG A 171 -5.97 -11.21 4.82
C ARG A 171 -6.66 -9.85 4.95
N MET A 172 -7.16 -9.30 3.85
CA MET A 172 -7.89 -8.02 3.89
C MET A 172 -9.12 -8.12 4.82
N ARG A 173 -9.88 -9.21 4.77
CA ARG A 173 -11.02 -9.43 5.67
C ARG A 173 -10.60 -9.48 7.14
N GLN A 174 -9.44 -10.06 7.45
CA GLN A 174 -8.92 -10.11 8.83
C GLN A 174 -8.53 -8.71 9.34
N ILE A 175 -7.92 -7.89 8.48
CA ILE A 175 -7.49 -6.52 8.82
C ILE A 175 -8.70 -5.59 8.99
N LEU A 176 -9.75 -5.76 8.19
CA LEU A 176 -10.91 -4.87 8.14
C LEU A 176 -12.02 -5.23 9.16
N ARG A 177 -11.86 -6.32 9.91
CA ARG A 177 -12.75 -6.71 11.03
C ARG A 177 -12.42 -5.93 12.29
#